data_bb274ed19fa697f36984e172d32268bd
#
_entry.id   bb274ed19fa697f36984e172d32268bd
#
_cell.length_a   1.000
_cell.length_b   1.000
_cell.length_c   1.000
_cell.angle_alpha   90.00
_cell.angle_beta   90.00
_cell.angle_gamma   90.00
#
_symmetry.space_group_name_H-M   'P 1'
#
loop_
_entity.id
_entity.type
_entity.pdbx_description
1 polymer ?
#
loop_
_entity_poly.entity_id
_entity_poly.type
_entity_poly.pdbx_seq_one_letter_code
_entity_poly.pdbx_strand_id
1 'polypeptide(L)'
;VEEVGLGRNVTLFDALRKWAYKGIRGYWGGGLDGWNAWVSVVNSKALIYNADFKTPLEGREVWHIAKSVAKWTWRNLSAEGFSQWQAAQGKKGGKRNSVEAQAAKGRASGKARLSASEDKRSSARLMRASGMTQTAIAEELSVHVNTVANWLRAD
;
A
#
# COMPACT_ATOMS: atom_id res chain seq x y z
N VAL A 1 5.80 -12.24 22.54
CA VAL A 1 7.16 -11.89 22.07
C VAL A 1 8.13 -12.76 22.83
N GLU A 2 8.76 -13.75 22.18
CA GLU A 2 9.76 -14.59 22.82
C GLU A 2 10.97 -13.75 23.26
N GLU A 3 11.33 -13.86 24.54
CA GLU A 3 12.56 -13.31 25.11
C GLU A 3 13.75 -14.15 24.63
N VAL A 4 14.12 -14.06 23.37
CA VAL A 4 15.31 -14.75 22.87
C VAL A 4 16.51 -13.83 23.08
N GLY A 5 17.21 -14.00 24.21
CA GLY A 5 18.58 -13.53 24.42
C GLY A 5 18.85 -12.03 24.49
N LEU A 6 17.90 -11.19 24.14
CA LEU A 6 17.97 -9.73 24.22
C LEU A 6 17.13 -9.26 25.41
N GLY A 7 17.67 -8.39 26.25
CA GLY A 7 16.90 -7.84 27.38
C GLY A 7 15.59 -7.19 26.94
N ARG A 8 14.55 -7.23 27.80
CA ARG A 8 13.20 -6.67 27.54
C ARG A 8 13.25 -5.24 26.98
N ASN A 9 14.18 -4.42 27.45
CA ASN A 9 14.36 -3.04 26.99
C ASN A 9 14.71 -2.97 25.52
N VAL A 10 15.60 -3.83 25.03
CA VAL A 10 16.02 -3.89 23.62
C VAL A 10 14.87 -4.41 22.76
N THR A 11 14.16 -5.42 23.23
CA THR A 11 13.00 -5.98 22.51
C THR A 11 11.90 -4.94 22.35
N LEU A 12 11.57 -4.21 23.44
CA LEU A 12 10.59 -3.12 23.37
C LEU A 12 11.05 -2.01 22.44
N PHE A 13 12.31 -1.58 22.57
CA PHE A 13 12.88 -0.52 21.72
C PHE A 13 12.81 -0.91 20.23
N ASP A 14 13.19 -2.14 19.88
CA ASP A 14 13.22 -2.60 18.49
C ASP A 14 11.81 -2.71 17.89
N ALA A 15 10.85 -3.22 18.64
CA ALA A 15 9.46 -3.28 18.20
C ALA A 15 8.89 -1.88 18.00
N LEU A 16 9.12 -0.99 18.97
CA LEU A 16 8.59 0.37 18.96
C LEU A 16 9.18 1.21 17.83
N ARG A 17 10.51 1.17 17.60
CA ARG A 17 11.14 1.95 16.52
C ARG A 17 10.67 1.51 15.12
N LYS A 18 10.50 0.21 14.88
CA LYS A 18 9.99 -0.30 13.60
C LYS A 18 8.59 0.19 13.30
N TRP A 19 7.75 0.26 14.32
CA TRP A 19 6.42 0.84 14.21
C TRP A 19 6.48 2.36 14.02
N ALA A 20 7.32 3.06 14.80
CA ALA A 20 7.44 4.51 14.79
C ALA A 20 7.89 5.07 13.43
N TYR A 21 8.75 4.37 12.70
CA TYR A 21 9.18 4.77 11.35
C TYR A 21 8.02 4.88 10.35
N LYS A 22 6.95 4.13 10.57
CA LYS A 22 5.73 4.23 9.74
C LYS A 22 4.73 5.23 10.32
N GLY A 23 4.57 5.22 11.64
CA GLY A 23 3.57 6.03 12.34
C GLY A 23 3.80 7.52 12.31
N ILE A 24 5.06 7.98 12.30
CA ILE A 24 5.43 9.40 12.33
C ILE A 24 4.82 10.23 11.19
N ARG A 25 4.51 9.60 10.07
CA ARG A 25 4.02 10.27 8.85
C ARG A 25 2.72 11.07 9.08
N GLY A 26 1.87 10.62 9.97
CA GLY A 26 0.62 11.30 10.31
C GLY A 26 0.78 12.55 11.18
N TYR A 27 2.01 12.84 11.65
CA TYR A 27 2.28 13.92 12.61
C TYR A 27 3.20 15.00 12.06
N TRP A 28 3.74 14.82 10.84
CA TRP A 28 4.56 15.82 10.18
C TRP A 28 3.79 17.10 9.92
N GLY A 29 4.46 18.25 10.12
CA GLY A 29 3.88 19.56 9.88
C GLY A 29 3.03 20.13 11.01
N GLY A 30 2.74 19.36 12.07
CA GLY A 30 1.92 19.80 13.19
C GLY A 30 2.64 20.70 14.24
N GLY A 31 3.90 21.08 14.01
CA GLY A 31 4.64 21.92 14.95
C GLY A 31 4.70 21.32 16.36
N LEU A 32 4.49 22.16 17.38
CA LEU A 32 4.54 21.74 18.79
C LEU A 32 3.39 20.79 19.16
N ASP A 33 2.21 21.00 18.61
CA ASP A 33 1.03 20.14 18.87
C ASP A 33 1.25 18.76 18.23
N GLY A 34 1.80 18.71 17.02
CA GLY A 34 2.20 17.47 16.36
C GLY A 34 3.25 16.70 17.15
N TRP A 35 4.24 17.39 17.74
CA TRP A 35 5.21 16.79 18.62
C TRP A 35 4.59 16.17 19.86
N ASN A 36 3.74 16.93 20.56
CA ASN A 36 3.09 16.46 21.79
C ASN A 36 2.17 15.24 21.50
N ALA A 37 1.40 15.31 20.43
CA ALA A 37 0.57 14.20 19.97
C ALA A 37 1.43 12.97 19.63
N TRP A 38 2.55 13.18 18.92
CA TRP A 38 3.47 12.10 18.58
C TRP A 38 4.07 11.40 19.81
N VAL A 39 4.57 12.17 20.77
CA VAL A 39 5.11 11.62 22.03
C VAL A 39 4.06 10.81 22.78
N SER A 40 2.84 11.32 22.87
CA SER A 40 1.72 10.64 23.53
C SER A 40 1.41 9.30 22.87
N VAL A 41 1.29 9.28 21.56
CA VAL A 41 0.98 8.06 20.78
C VAL A 41 2.10 7.03 20.86
N VAL A 42 3.37 7.45 20.78
CA VAL A 42 4.52 6.55 20.93
C VAL A 42 4.53 5.94 22.33
N ASN A 43 4.24 6.73 23.36
CA ASN A 43 4.17 6.22 24.75
C ASN A 43 3.03 5.21 24.92
N SER A 44 1.84 5.51 24.40
CA SER A 44 0.69 4.59 24.45
C SER A 44 1.01 3.27 23.74
N LYS A 45 1.69 3.32 22.58
CA LYS A 45 2.12 2.13 21.85
C LYS A 45 3.17 1.33 22.60
N ALA A 46 4.10 2.00 23.28
CA ALA A 46 5.10 1.35 24.12
C ALA A 46 4.47 0.60 25.28
N LEU A 47 3.47 1.18 25.94
CA LEU A 47 2.72 0.53 27.02
C LEU A 47 1.99 -0.72 26.54
N ILE A 48 1.36 -0.66 25.35
CA ILE A 48 0.71 -1.83 24.75
C ILE A 48 1.71 -2.95 24.52
N TYR A 49 2.87 -2.66 23.91
CA TYR A 49 3.91 -3.68 23.68
C TYR A 49 4.52 -4.21 24.97
N ASN A 50 4.64 -3.36 25.99
CA ASN A 50 5.14 -3.75 27.31
C ASN A 50 4.21 -4.72 28.03
N ALA A 51 2.90 -4.57 27.84
CA ALA A 51 1.89 -5.45 28.43
C ALA A 51 1.97 -6.90 27.89
N ASP A 52 2.56 -7.12 26.72
CA ASP A 52 2.76 -8.45 26.13
C ASP A 52 3.90 -9.26 26.79
N PHE A 53 4.75 -8.62 27.63
CA PHE A 53 5.80 -9.32 28.33
C PHE A 53 5.27 -10.08 29.57
N LYS A 54 5.78 -11.27 29.82
CA LYS A 54 5.47 -12.04 31.06
C LYS A 54 5.74 -11.23 32.34
N THR A 55 6.82 -10.45 32.29
CA THR A 55 7.18 -9.49 33.36
C THR A 55 7.37 -8.13 32.70
N PRO A 56 6.34 -7.27 32.71
CA PRO A 56 6.44 -5.92 32.14
C PRO A 56 7.57 -5.09 32.77
N LEU A 57 8.12 -4.16 31.99
CA LEU A 57 9.03 -3.13 32.47
C LEU A 57 8.26 -2.11 33.32
N GLU A 58 8.98 -1.41 34.20
CA GLU A 58 8.40 -0.30 34.96
C GLU A 58 7.98 0.85 34.03
N GLY A 59 6.90 1.53 34.38
CA GLY A 59 6.36 2.62 33.56
C GLY A 59 7.38 3.73 33.24
N ARG A 60 8.32 4.00 34.17
CA ARG A 60 9.41 4.96 33.98
C ARG A 60 10.39 4.53 32.88
N GLU A 61 10.75 3.23 32.85
CA GLU A 61 11.62 2.67 31.81
C GLU A 61 10.94 2.72 30.44
N VAL A 62 9.66 2.31 30.37
CA VAL A 62 8.86 2.38 29.14
C VAL A 62 8.81 3.81 28.62
N TRP A 63 8.58 4.80 29.48
CA TRP A 63 8.57 6.21 29.12
C TRP A 63 9.91 6.69 28.54
N HIS A 64 11.05 6.30 29.15
CA HIS A 64 12.35 6.69 28.63
C HIS A 64 12.60 6.11 27.24
N ILE A 65 12.24 4.83 27.01
CA ILE A 65 12.34 4.20 25.69
C ILE A 65 11.44 4.93 24.68
N ALA A 66 10.18 5.14 25.04
CA ALA A 66 9.20 5.81 24.18
C ALA A 66 9.66 7.23 23.79
N LYS A 67 10.11 8.03 24.77
CA LYS A 67 10.61 9.38 24.55
C LYS A 67 11.86 9.41 23.66
N SER A 68 12.75 8.44 23.83
CA SER A 68 13.96 8.31 22.98
C SER A 68 13.58 8.03 21.52
N VAL A 69 12.69 7.07 21.28
CA VAL A 69 12.21 6.74 19.94
C VAL A 69 11.44 7.91 19.30
N ALA A 70 10.55 8.55 20.06
CA ALA A 70 9.79 9.72 19.58
C ALA A 70 10.72 10.85 19.17
N LYS A 71 11.70 11.18 20.02
CA LYS A 71 12.65 12.27 19.77
C LYS A 71 13.53 11.99 18.55
N TRP A 72 14.02 10.77 18.42
CA TRP A 72 14.87 10.40 17.29
C TRP A 72 14.07 10.45 15.97
N THR A 73 12.88 9.85 15.92
CA THR A 73 12.04 9.83 14.71
C THR A 73 11.59 11.23 14.30
N TRP A 74 11.23 12.09 15.27
CA TRP A 74 10.85 13.47 15.00
C TRP A 74 11.98 14.30 14.38
N ARG A 75 13.21 14.08 14.83
CA ARG A 75 14.38 14.85 14.36
C ARG A 75 14.94 14.37 13.03
N ASN A 76 14.87 13.06 12.78
CA ASN A 76 15.60 12.44 11.68
C ASN A 76 14.70 12.01 10.51
N LEU A 77 13.39 12.00 10.68
CA LEU A 77 12.44 11.63 9.64
C LEU A 77 11.57 12.84 9.28
N SER A 78 11.63 13.26 8.01
CA SER A 78 10.81 14.34 7.48
C SER A 78 9.99 13.89 6.26
N ALA A 79 8.96 14.65 5.92
CA ALA A 79 8.13 14.42 4.73
C ALA A 79 8.97 14.52 3.45
N GLU A 80 9.88 15.50 3.38
CA GLU A 80 10.79 15.71 2.25
C GLU A 80 11.78 14.55 2.10
N GLY A 81 12.43 14.15 3.21
CA GLY A 81 13.35 13.00 3.21
C GLY A 81 12.68 11.71 2.80
N PHE A 82 11.44 11.49 3.23
CA PHE A 82 10.65 10.34 2.82
C PHE A 82 10.28 10.38 1.33
N SER A 83 9.87 11.54 0.83
CA SER A 83 9.58 11.75 -0.59
C SER A 83 10.81 11.50 -1.48
N GLN A 84 11.97 12.03 -1.07
CA GLN A 84 13.23 11.79 -1.77
C GLN A 84 13.62 10.31 -1.78
N TRP A 85 13.45 9.62 -0.65
CA TRP A 85 13.69 8.19 -0.56
C TRP A 85 12.74 7.39 -1.48
N GLN A 86 11.44 7.73 -1.51
CA GLN A 86 10.47 7.09 -2.41
C GLN A 86 10.85 7.32 -3.88
N ALA A 87 11.23 8.54 -4.26
CA ALA A 87 11.67 8.85 -5.61
C ALA A 87 12.93 8.05 -6.01
N ALA A 88 13.89 7.89 -5.08
CA ALA A 88 15.08 7.08 -5.30
C ALA A 88 14.74 5.58 -5.48
N GLN A 89 13.80 5.04 -4.70
CA GLN A 89 13.33 3.66 -4.88
C GLN A 89 12.58 3.49 -6.20
N GLY A 90 11.75 4.45 -6.57
CA GLY A 90 11.06 4.46 -7.87
C GLY A 90 12.04 4.44 -9.05
N LYS A 91 13.11 5.25 -9.00
CA LYS A 91 14.19 5.23 -10.01
C LYS A 91 14.89 3.87 -10.08
N LYS A 92 15.18 3.23 -8.94
CA LYS A 92 15.77 1.88 -8.91
C LYS A 92 14.84 0.82 -9.50
N GLY A 93 13.54 0.90 -9.17
CA GLY A 93 12.51 0.01 -9.72
C GLY A 93 12.34 0.21 -11.25
N GLY A 94 12.31 1.46 -11.69
CA GLY A 94 12.22 1.81 -13.12
C GLY A 94 13.39 1.29 -13.96
N LYS A 95 14.61 1.37 -13.43
CA LYS A 95 15.82 0.84 -14.12
C LYS A 95 15.82 -0.69 -14.27
N ARG A 96 15.10 -1.42 -13.44
CA ARG A 96 14.98 -2.89 -13.52
C ARG A 96 14.00 -3.37 -14.60
N ASN A 97 13.11 -2.50 -15.06
CA ASN A 97 12.15 -2.79 -16.11
C ASN A 97 12.66 -2.21 -17.43
N SER A 98 13.22 -3.06 -18.29
CA SER A 98 13.56 -2.65 -19.66
C SER A 98 12.28 -2.28 -20.44
N VAL A 99 12.43 -1.46 -21.48
CA VAL A 99 11.31 -1.08 -22.37
C VAL A 99 10.65 -2.32 -22.97
N GLU A 100 11.48 -3.33 -23.33
CA GLU A 100 11.00 -4.61 -23.86
C GLU A 100 10.18 -5.40 -22.83
N ALA A 101 10.60 -5.43 -21.56
CA ALA A 101 9.88 -6.11 -20.49
C ALA A 101 8.53 -5.43 -20.21
N GLN A 102 8.47 -4.10 -20.25
CA GLN A 102 7.23 -3.35 -20.12
C GLN A 102 6.29 -3.59 -21.31
N ALA A 103 6.83 -3.56 -22.53
CA ALA A 103 6.06 -3.85 -23.74
C ALA A 103 5.53 -5.30 -23.74
N ALA A 104 6.32 -6.27 -23.27
CA ALA A 104 5.90 -7.67 -23.14
C ALA A 104 4.75 -7.82 -22.13
N LYS A 105 4.83 -7.15 -20.97
CA LYS A 105 3.74 -7.12 -19.98
C LYS A 105 2.48 -6.47 -20.54
N GLY A 106 2.62 -5.37 -21.30
CA GLY A 106 1.51 -4.71 -21.97
C GLY A 106 0.82 -5.63 -22.98
N ARG A 107 1.61 -6.31 -23.83
CA ARG A 107 1.08 -7.29 -24.79
C ARG A 107 0.38 -8.47 -24.10
N ALA A 108 0.97 -9.01 -23.03
CA ALA A 108 0.37 -10.10 -22.27
C ALA A 108 -0.95 -9.68 -21.62
N SER A 109 -1.01 -8.49 -21.03
CA SER A 109 -2.23 -7.93 -20.45
C SER A 109 -3.30 -7.68 -21.52
N GLY A 110 -2.92 -7.15 -22.68
CA GLY A 110 -3.81 -6.98 -23.83
C GLY A 110 -4.40 -8.30 -24.31
N LYS A 111 -3.56 -9.32 -24.50
CA LYS A 111 -3.98 -10.68 -24.91
C LYS A 111 -4.94 -11.30 -23.88
N ALA A 112 -4.65 -11.18 -22.59
CA ALA A 112 -5.51 -11.68 -21.53
C ALA A 112 -6.91 -11.01 -21.54
N ARG A 113 -6.97 -9.69 -21.76
CA ARG A 113 -8.24 -8.96 -21.88
C ARG A 113 -9.04 -9.38 -23.11
N LEU A 114 -8.35 -9.57 -24.24
CA LEU A 114 -8.97 -10.07 -25.47
C LEU A 114 -9.58 -11.45 -25.25
N SER A 115 -8.81 -12.37 -24.69
CA SER A 115 -9.26 -13.73 -24.36
C SER A 115 -10.46 -13.72 -23.40
N ALA A 116 -10.37 -12.95 -22.31
CA ALA A 116 -11.47 -12.86 -21.32
C ALA A 116 -12.77 -12.27 -21.88
N SER A 117 -12.71 -11.55 -22.99
CA SER A 117 -13.90 -10.97 -23.64
C SER A 117 -14.39 -11.78 -24.86
N GLU A 118 -13.72 -12.86 -25.22
CA GLU A 118 -14.01 -13.60 -26.47
C GLU A 118 -15.40 -14.25 -26.43
N ASP A 119 -15.78 -14.86 -25.32
CA ASP A 119 -17.10 -15.45 -25.15
C ASP A 119 -18.23 -14.40 -25.32
N LYS A 120 -18.03 -13.23 -24.72
CA LYS A 120 -18.99 -12.12 -24.87
C LYS A 120 -19.05 -11.57 -26.30
N ARG A 121 -17.92 -11.54 -27.01
CA ARG A 121 -17.87 -11.13 -28.42
C ARG A 121 -18.63 -12.13 -29.31
N SER A 122 -18.37 -13.41 -29.12
CA SER A 122 -19.07 -14.47 -29.85
C SER A 122 -20.58 -14.42 -29.61
N SER A 123 -20.99 -14.24 -28.34
CA SER A 123 -22.39 -14.04 -27.98
C SER A 123 -22.98 -12.79 -28.63
N ALA A 124 -22.26 -11.68 -28.62
CA ALA A 124 -22.72 -10.43 -29.25
C ALA A 124 -22.94 -10.59 -30.77
N ARG A 125 -22.08 -11.33 -31.47
CA ARG A 125 -22.25 -11.63 -32.90
C ARG A 125 -23.48 -12.49 -33.16
N LEU A 126 -23.69 -13.52 -32.37
CA LEU A 126 -24.89 -14.40 -32.49
C LEU A 126 -26.17 -13.61 -32.22
N MET A 127 -26.21 -12.78 -31.17
CA MET A 127 -27.34 -11.92 -30.86
C MET A 127 -27.60 -10.89 -31.97
N ARG A 128 -26.56 -10.36 -32.59
CA ARG A 128 -26.69 -9.44 -33.73
C ARG A 128 -27.27 -10.16 -34.96
N ALA A 129 -26.79 -11.33 -35.24
CA ALA A 129 -27.32 -12.18 -36.34
C ALA A 129 -28.79 -12.56 -36.14
N SER A 130 -29.26 -12.68 -34.89
CA SER A 130 -30.69 -12.88 -34.57
C SER A 130 -31.54 -11.61 -34.64
N GLY A 131 -30.94 -10.44 -35.02
CA GLY A 131 -31.68 -9.20 -35.22
C GLY A 131 -31.72 -8.27 -34.02
N MET A 132 -31.04 -8.59 -32.90
CA MET A 132 -31.02 -7.73 -31.71
C MET A 132 -30.29 -6.40 -31.98
N THR A 133 -30.75 -5.32 -31.35
CA THR A 133 -30.12 -4.00 -31.43
C THR A 133 -28.84 -3.99 -30.56
N GLN A 134 -27.88 -3.10 -30.90
CA GLN A 134 -26.65 -2.96 -30.11
C GLN A 134 -26.90 -2.59 -28.65
N THR A 135 -27.96 -1.82 -28.40
CA THR A 135 -28.37 -1.43 -27.03
C THR A 135 -28.86 -2.64 -26.23
N ALA A 136 -29.74 -3.46 -26.83
CA ALA A 136 -30.24 -4.66 -26.18
C ALA A 136 -29.11 -5.69 -25.91
N ILE A 137 -28.18 -5.85 -26.85
CA ILE A 137 -26.99 -6.69 -26.65
C ILE A 137 -26.12 -6.18 -25.51
N ALA A 138 -25.95 -4.85 -25.40
CA ALA A 138 -25.15 -4.23 -24.36
C ALA A 138 -25.75 -4.48 -22.95
N GLU A 139 -27.06 -4.39 -22.83
CA GLU A 139 -27.80 -4.68 -21.59
C GLU A 139 -27.67 -6.17 -21.22
N GLU A 140 -27.89 -7.08 -22.14
CA GLU A 140 -27.82 -8.53 -21.92
C GLU A 140 -26.43 -8.97 -21.48
N LEU A 141 -25.38 -8.46 -22.10
CA LEU A 141 -24.00 -8.81 -21.80
C LEU A 141 -23.39 -7.98 -20.65
N SER A 142 -24.15 -7.05 -20.08
CA SER A 142 -23.69 -6.11 -19.03
C SER A 142 -22.39 -5.39 -19.44
N VAL A 143 -22.42 -4.75 -20.62
CA VAL A 143 -21.30 -3.95 -21.17
C VAL A 143 -21.82 -2.65 -21.76
N HIS A 144 -20.92 -1.67 -21.97
CA HIS A 144 -21.31 -0.43 -22.61
C HIS A 144 -21.58 -0.63 -24.11
N VAL A 145 -22.56 0.10 -24.68
CA VAL A 145 -22.95 0.00 -26.09
C VAL A 145 -21.80 0.23 -27.07
N ASN A 146 -20.88 1.16 -26.75
CA ASN A 146 -19.68 1.39 -27.57
C ASN A 146 -18.76 0.16 -27.60
N THR A 147 -18.74 -0.67 -26.55
CA THR A 147 -17.98 -1.92 -26.51
C THR A 147 -18.57 -2.92 -27.52
N VAL A 148 -19.89 -3.04 -27.56
CA VAL A 148 -20.58 -3.89 -28.55
C VAL A 148 -20.34 -3.38 -29.97
N ALA A 149 -20.45 -2.06 -30.19
CA ALA A 149 -20.17 -1.46 -31.49
C ALA A 149 -18.74 -1.74 -31.98
N ASN A 150 -17.75 -1.67 -31.08
CA ASN A 150 -16.36 -1.99 -31.40
C ASN A 150 -16.16 -3.49 -31.70
N TRP A 151 -16.85 -4.38 -31.00
CA TRP A 151 -16.77 -5.81 -31.25
C TRP A 151 -17.36 -6.22 -32.59
N LEU A 152 -18.42 -5.52 -33.02
CA LEU A 152 -19.10 -5.79 -34.31
C LEU A 152 -18.43 -5.11 -35.53
N ARG A 153 -17.50 -4.16 -35.29
CA ARG A 153 -16.72 -3.50 -36.37
C ARG A 153 -15.42 -4.24 -36.69
N ALA A 154 -14.94 -5.11 -35.81
CA ALA A 154 -13.64 -5.75 -35.92
C ALA A 154 -13.64 -6.96 -36.89
N ASP A 155 -14.68 -7.09 -37.68
CA ASP A 155 -14.81 -7.98 -38.82
C ASP A 155 -14.88 -7.11 -40.09
#